data_97b60b3451adb84086c2fd6b3080c9e5
#
_entry.id   97b60b3451adb84086c2fd6b3080c9e5
#
_cell.length_a   1.000
_cell.length_b   1.000
_cell.length_c   1.000
_cell.angle_alpha   90.00
_cell.angle_beta   90.00
_cell.angle_gamma   90.00
#
_symmetry.space_group_name_H-M   'P 1'
#
loop_
_entity.id
_entity.type
_entity.pdbx_description
1 polymer ?
#
loop_
_entity_poly.entity_id
_entity_poly.type
_entity_poly.pdbx_seq_one_letter_code
_entity_poly.pdbx_strand_id
1 'polypeptide(L)' 'SGGRLQGARLYTTLFPCNECAKAIIQAGIREVVYLSDKYADSDSVLASKRMMELTGVTYRAYEPMGQHVGLDL' A
#
# COMPACT_ATOMS: atom_id res chain seq x y z
N SER A 1 15.55 0.67 -17.45
CA SER A 1 15.92 1.53 -16.93
C SER A 1 16.32 1.33 -15.59
N GLY A 2 17.27 1.87 -15.30
CA GLY A 2 17.72 1.65 -14.07
C GLY A 2 16.77 1.96 -13.02
N GLY A 3 15.88 2.69 -13.30
CA GLY A 3 14.99 3.13 -12.27
C GLY A 3 14.09 2.10 -11.70
N ARG A 4 14.35 0.83 -11.95
CA ARG A 4 13.51 -0.09 -11.52
C ARG A 4 13.37 -0.16 -10.11
N LEU A 5 12.23 -0.22 -9.56
CA LEU A 5 11.93 -0.32 -8.17
C LEU A 5 11.53 -1.73 -7.78
N GLN A 6 12.04 -2.68 -8.51
CA GLN A 6 11.69 -4.06 -8.25
C GLN A 6 11.96 -4.46 -6.82
N GLY A 7 10.97 -4.96 -6.14
CA GLY A 7 11.10 -5.38 -4.76
C GLY A 7 11.07 -4.24 -3.77
N ALA A 8 10.88 -3.03 -4.23
CA ALA A 8 10.90 -1.88 -3.34
C ALA A 8 9.65 -1.82 -2.49
N ARG A 9 9.76 -1.08 -1.40
CA ARG A 9 8.66 -0.84 -0.51
C ARG A 9 8.23 0.61 -0.65
N LEU A 10 6.97 0.85 -0.72
CA LEU A 10 6.43 2.20 -0.83
C LEU A 10 5.71 2.58 0.45
N TYR A 11 6.02 3.77 0.98
CA TYR A 11 5.32 4.28 2.15
C TYR A 11 4.38 5.38 1.69
N THR A 12 3.16 5.35 2.16
CA THR A 12 2.17 6.33 1.73
C THR A 12 1.30 6.73 2.91
N THR A 13 0.70 7.91 2.85
CA THR A 13 -0.16 8.38 3.92
C THR A 13 -1.52 7.70 3.85
N LEU A 14 -2.12 7.62 2.67
CA LEU A 14 -3.41 6.97 2.51
C LEU A 14 -3.24 5.72 1.68
N PHE A 15 -4.13 4.77 1.86
CA PHE A 15 -4.08 3.56 1.06
C PHE A 15 -4.30 3.98 -0.40
N PRO A 16 -3.50 3.47 -1.33
CA PRO A 16 -3.56 3.90 -2.72
C PRO A 16 -4.89 3.60 -3.38
N CYS A 17 -5.34 4.49 -4.23
CA CYS A 17 -6.55 4.25 -5.01
C CYS A 17 -6.20 3.30 -6.16
N ASN A 18 -7.21 2.91 -6.93
CA ASN A 18 -6.97 1.96 -8.02
C ASN A 18 -6.02 2.50 -9.08
N GLU A 19 -6.04 3.81 -9.35
CA GLU A 19 -5.11 4.36 -10.34
C GLU A 19 -3.68 4.34 -9.81
N CYS A 20 -3.51 4.63 -8.52
CA CYS A 20 -2.19 4.57 -7.92
C CYS A 20 -1.69 3.13 -7.88
N ALA A 21 -2.60 2.19 -7.64
CA ALA A 21 -2.22 0.78 -7.60
C ALA A 21 -1.64 0.32 -8.94
N LYS A 22 -2.21 0.80 -10.04
CA LYS A 22 -1.70 0.45 -11.37
C LYS A 22 -0.25 0.90 -11.51
N ALA A 23 0.03 2.13 -11.08
CA ALA A 23 1.38 2.67 -11.18
C ALA A 23 2.35 1.91 -10.28
N ILE A 24 1.89 1.55 -9.08
CA ILE A 24 2.70 0.81 -8.14
C ILE A 24 3.10 -0.55 -8.72
N ILE A 25 2.14 -1.23 -9.30
CA ILE A 25 2.37 -2.54 -9.88
C ILE A 25 3.35 -2.42 -11.06
N GLN A 26 3.15 -1.42 -11.91
CA GLN A 26 4.01 -1.25 -13.05
C GLN A 26 5.43 -0.86 -12.67
N ALA A 27 5.59 -0.18 -11.56
CA ALA A 27 6.92 0.23 -11.11
C ALA A 27 7.70 -0.93 -10.47
N GLY A 28 7.04 -2.04 -10.22
CA GLY A 28 7.72 -3.18 -9.63
C GLY A 28 7.79 -3.15 -8.11
N ILE A 29 7.00 -2.29 -7.49
CA ILE A 29 6.95 -2.20 -6.04
C ILE A 29 6.25 -3.44 -5.53
N ARG A 30 6.78 -4.03 -4.47
CA ARG A 30 6.24 -5.28 -3.95
C ARG A 30 5.52 -5.13 -2.63
N GLU A 31 5.71 -4.05 -1.95
CA GLU A 31 5.05 -3.86 -0.67
C GLU A 31 4.61 -2.41 -0.49
N VAL A 32 3.43 -2.21 0.05
CA VAL A 32 2.90 -0.88 0.32
C VAL A 32 2.65 -0.80 1.83
N VAL A 33 3.17 0.26 2.46
CA VAL A 33 2.96 0.48 3.88
C VAL A 33 2.21 1.80 4.00
N TYR A 34 1.02 1.77 4.54
CA TYR A 34 0.18 2.96 4.60
C TYR A 34 -0.09 3.39 6.03
N LEU A 35 -0.33 4.68 6.23
CA LEU A 35 -0.63 5.19 7.55
C LEU A 35 -2.12 5.18 7.85
N SER A 36 -2.94 5.40 6.86
CA SER A 36 -4.37 5.50 7.07
C SER A 36 -5.13 4.79 5.97
N ASP A 37 -6.19 4.08 6.34
CA ASP A 37 -7.04 3.43 5.37
C ASP A 37 -8.46 3.94 5.54
N LYS A 38 -8.60 5.22 5.84
CA LYS A 38 -9.93 5.76 6.09
C LYS A 38 -10.94 5.61 4.97
N TYR A 39 -10.47 5.33 3.77
CA TYR A 39 -11.38 5.10 2.67
C TYR A 39 -11.42 3.62 2.30
N ALA A 40 -11.15 2.76 3.27
CA ALA A 40 -11.02 1.32 3.02
C ALA A 40 -12.25 0.70 2.37
N ASP A 41 -13.43 1.28 2.62
CA ASP A 41 -14.65 0.72 2.06
C ASP A 41 -15.00 1.27 0.68
N SER A 42 -14.21 2.20 0.16
CA SER A 42 -14.54 2.75 -1.15
C SER A 42 -14.27 1.73 -2.25
N ASP A 43 -15.00 1.84 -3.33
CA ASP A 43 -14.83 0.93 -4.45
C ASP A 43 -13.41 1.02 -4.99
N SER A 44 -12.86 2.21 -5.00
CA SER A 44 -11.52 2.45 -5.50
C SER A 44 -10.48 1.70 -4.69
N VAL A 45 -10.58 1.74 -3.38
CA VAL A 45 -9.62 1.07 -2.52
C VAL A 45 -9.81 -0.45 -2.59
N LEU A 46 -11.06 -0.90 -2.67
CA LEU A 46 -11.31 -2.34 -2.80
C LEU A 46 -10.73 -2.87 -4.10
N ALA A 47 -10.87 -2.11 -5.18
CA ALA A 47 -10.29 -2.50 -6.46
C ALA A 47 -8.77 -2.51 -6.40
N SER A 48 -8.20 -1.53 -5.68
CA SER A 48 -6.77 -1.44 -5.50
C SER A 48 -6.23 -2.67 -4.78
N LYS A 49 -6.90 -3.08 -3.71
CA LYS A 49 -6.47 -4.24 -2.94
C LYS A 49 -6.51 -5.50 -3.79
N ARG A 50 -7.57 -5.62 -4.59
CA ARG A 50 -7.69 -6.78 -5.41
C ARG A 50 -6.59 -6.84 -6.44
N MET A 51 -6.26 -5.73 -7.08
CA MET A 51 -5.19 -5.70 -8.05
C MET A 51 -3.86 -6.07 -7.41
N MET A 52 -3.61 -5.58 -6.21
CA MET A 52 -2.37 -5.88 -5.52
C MET A 52 -2.29 -7.36 -5.17
N GLU A 53 -3.39 -7.91 -4.68
CA GLU A 53 -3.43 -9.32 -4.33
C GLU A 53 -3.20 -10.22 -5.53
N LEU A 54 -3.80 -9.86 -6.66
CA LEU A 54 -3.65 -10.65 -7.86
C LEU A 54 -2.25 -10.59 -8.45
N THR A 55 -1.53 -9.51 -8.18
CA THR A 55 -0.18 -9.33 -8.74
C THR A 55 0.93 -9.59 -7.75
N GLY A 56 0.58 -10.00 -6.54
CA GLY A 56 1.59 -10.34 -5.56
C GLY A 56 2.18 -9.18 -4.79
N VAL A 57 1.53 -8.02 -4.83
CA VAL A 57 1.96 -6.87 -4.05
C VAL A 57 1.30 -6.97 -2.69
N THR A 58 2.07 -6.91 -1.62
CA THR A 58 1.52 -6.99 -0.28
C THR A 58 1.30 -5.58 0.26
N TYR A 59 0.46 -5.45 1.27
CA TYR A 59 0.21 -4.16 1.88
C TYR A 59 -0.04 -4.34 3.36
N ARG A 60 0.33 -3.35 4.15
CA ARG A 60 0.10 -3.40 5.59
C ARG A 60 0.09 -1.99 6.18
N ALA A 61 -0.52 -1.86 7.33
CA ALA A 61 -0.54 -0.58 8.02
C ALA A 61 0.82 -0.35 8.68
N TYR A 62 1.26 0.88 8.71
CA TYR A 62 2.51 1.22 9.32
C TYR A 62 2.36 1.13 10.84
N GLU A 63 3.31 0.51 11.49
CA GLU A 63 3.32 0.43 12.93
C GLU A 63 4.65 0.87 13.47
N PRO A 64 4.66 1.87 14.27
CA PRO A 64 5.89 2.38 14.85
C PRO A 64 6.36 1.28 15.78
N MET A 65 7.65 1.07 15.83
CA MET A 65 8.18 0.09 16.52
C MET A 65 7.70 -0.17 17.83
N GLY A 66 7.15 -1.10 17.97
CA GLY A 66 6.70 -1.56 19.19
C GLY A 66 5.68 -0.83 19.92
N GLN A 67 5.15 0.00 19.46
CA GLN A 67 4.34 0.76 20.15
C GLN A 67 3.12 0.61 19.83
N HIS A 68 2.50 0.41 19.95
CA HIS A 68 1.32 0.31 19.56
C HIS A 68 0.63 0.77 20.56
N VAL A 69 0.66 1.08 20.98
CA VAL A 69 0.14 1.46 21.86
C VAL A 69 -0.72 2.23 21.81
N GLY A 70 -1.15 2.19 21.82
CA GLY A 70 -1.88 2.73 21.89
C GLY A 70 -2.25 3.49 21.47
N LEU A 71 -2.28 3.61 21.24
CA LEU A 71 -2.59 4.31 20.91
C LEU A 71 -3.53 4.51 20.77
N ASP A 72 -3.75 4.18 20.86
CA ASP A 72 -4.51 4.36 20.85
C ASP A 72 -4.98 5.18 20.89
N LEU A 73 -4.74 5.38 20.77
CA LEU A 73 -5.13 6.06 20.87
C LEU A 73 -5.75 6.33 20.58
#